data_d0fd773d99609b928a2385ac963eaf08
#
_entry.id   d0fd773d99609b928a2385ac963eaf08
#
_cell.length_a   1.000
_cell.length_b   1.000
_cell.length_c   1.000
_cell.angle_alpha   90.00
_cell.angle_beta   90.00
_cell.angle_gamma   90.00
#
_symmetry.space_group_name_H-M   'P 1'
#
loop_
_entity.id
_entity.type
_entity.pdbx_description
1 polymer ?
#
loop_
_entity_poly.entity_id
_entity_poly.type
_entity_poly.pdbx_seq_one_letter_code
_entity_poly.pdbx_strand_id
1 'polypeptide(L)'
;SGSYNYQEGVIKTNDISKVNLKSNINHEMFKWLKVGANISGNYLHNNRIPGADLGSTIIGRAVQQRPFDRPYKPNGDYYTGGTDELLLHNAVQILSEETSYTDNYRFIGSFWAEAQIIKGLTVRASYNNDSAYTYDYIYYNQNHPYAADKGRILDRNRFVMTNTIDLYANYNRKIGEDFELGAMVGHSFLKTRSRTSYIDAQNYPSPAFDVASVAANIVGASAGLSEYA
;
A
#
# COMPACT_ATOMS: atom_id res chain seq x y z
N SER A 1 2.49 14.30 -16.75
CA SER A 1 3.66 13.41 -16.75
C SER A 1 3.26 12.00 -16.35
N GLY A 2 3.94 10.98 -16.88
CA GLY A 2 3.80 9.60 -16.52
C GLY A 2 5.16 8.95 -16.32
N SER A 3 5.26 7.96 -15.44
CA SER A 3 6.48 7.17 -15.25
C SER A 3 6.13 5.72 -14.94
N TYR A 4 6.98 4.82 -15.42
CA TYR A 4 7.01 3.42 -15.04
C TYR A 4 8.40 3.10 -14.48
N ASN A 5 8.42 2.36 -13.39
CA ASN A 5 9.65 1.90 -12.76
C ASN A 5 9.49 0.43 -12.42
N TYR A 6 10.51 -0.38 -12.76
CA TYR A 6 10.61 -1.79 -12.38
C TYR A 6 11.97 -2.04 -11.74
N GLN A 7 11.98 -2.77 -10.65
CA GLN A 7 13.19 -3.13 -9.91
C GLN A 7 13.08 -4.58 -9.45
N GLU A 8 14.14 -5.35 -9.66
CA GLU A 8 14.30 -6.68 -9.09
C GLU A 8 15.23 -6.63 -7.88
N GLY A 9 14.87 -7.39 -6.85
CA GLY A 9 15.72 -7.63 -5.70
C GLY A 9 16.75 -8.71 -5.97
N VAL A 10 17.73 -8.86 -5.07
CA VAL A 10 18.75 -9.91 -5.13
C VAL A 10 18.22 -11.29 -4.76
N ILE A 11 17.07 -11.37 -4.12
CA ILE A 11 16.41 -12.62 -3.77
C ILE A 11 15.35 -12.91 -4.86
N LYS A 12 15.31 -14.16 -5.31
CA LYS A 12 14.30 -14.62 -6.28
C LYS A 12 12.88 -14.27 -5.79
N THR A 13 11.97 -14.00 -6.71
CA THR A 13 10.57 -13.63 -6.47
C THR A 13 10.36 -12.26 -5.81
N ASN A 14 11.43 -11.49 -5.57
CA ASN A 14 11.30 -10.16 -5.03
C ASN A 14 11.48 -9.13 -6.14
N ASP A 15 10.41 -8.49 -6.51
CA ASP A 15 10.39 -7.40 -7.48
C ASP A 15 9.32 -6.37 -7.14
N ILE A 16 9.47 -5.18 -7.68
CA ILE A 16 8.52 -4.10 -7.52
C ILE A 16 8.31 -3.37 -8.83
N SER A 17 7.06 -3.20 -9.22
CA SER A 17 6.67 -2.36 -10.33
C SER A 17 5.80 -1.20 -9.88
N LYS A 18 6.05 -0.01 -10.45
CA LYS A 18 5.34 1.22 -10.12
C LYS A 18 4.93 1.95 -11.38
N VAL A 19 3.69 2.37 -11.43
CA VAL A 19 3.15 3.28 -12.44
C VAL A 19 2.70 4.55 -11.74
N ASN A 20 3.15 5.71 -12.23
CA ASN A 20 2.72 6.99 -11.70
C ASN A 20 2.23 7.86 -12.86
N LEU A 21 1.08 8.49 -12.65
CA LEU A 21 0.49 9.47 -13.55
C LEU A 21 0.25 10.75 -12.76
N LYS A 22 0.66 11.89 -13.30
CA LYS A 22 0.47 13.20 -12.67
C LYS A 22 0.03 14.23 -13.70
N SER A 23 -0.99 15.00 -13.36
CA SER A 23 -1.50 16.13 -14.13
C SER A 23 -1.68 17.34 -13.22
N ASN A 24 -1.19 18.50 -13.67
CA ASN A 24 -1.39 19.78 -13.00
C ASN A 24 -2.01 20.73 -14.01
N ILE A 25 -3.15 21.28 -13.67
CA ILE A 25 -3.92 22.19 -14.53
C ILE A 25 -4.19 23.45 -13.72
N ASN A 26 -3.82 24.60 -14.28
CA ASN A 26 -4.17 25.90 -13.75
C ASN A 26 -4.81 26.71 -14.88
N HIS A 27 -5.93 27.33 -14.62
CA HIS A 27 -6.70 28.09 -15.59
C HIS A 27 -7.22 29.39 -14.99
N GLU A 28 -7.01 30.49 -15.70
CA GLU A 28 -7.58 31.78 -15.40
C GLU A 28 -8.92 31.90 -16.14
N MET A 29 -10.01 31.54 -15.43
CA MET A 29 -11.35 31.52 -16.00
C MET A 29 -11.86 32.93 -16.26
N PHE A 30 -11.58 33.84 -15.33
CA PHE A 30 -11.87 35.27 -15.42
C PHE A 30 -10.71 36.05 -14.79
N LYS A 31 -10.59 37.36 -15.07
CA LYS A 31 -9.57 38.23 -14.46
C LYS A 31 -9.59 38.21 -12.92
N TRP A 32 -10.73 37.85 -12.35
CA TRP A 32 -10.94 37.79 -10.89
C TRP A 32 -11.02 36.35 -10.35
N LEU A 33 -11.04 35.31 -11.22
CA LEU A 33 -11.23 33.90 -10.80
C LEU A 33 -10.20 32.99 -11.47
N LYS A 34 -9.39 32.34 -10.66
CA LYS A 34 -8.46 31.28 -11.02
C LYS A 34 -8.90 29.96 -10.44
N VAL A 35 -8.76 28.89 -11.22
CA VAL A 35 -9.05 27.52 -10.79
C VAL A 35 -7.88 26.61 -11.11
N GLY A 36 -7.72 25.56 -10.34
CA GLY A 36 -6.69 24.59 -10.64
C GLY A 36 -7.02 23.20 -10.09
N ALA A 37 -6.38 22.22 -10.68
CA ALA A 37 -6.44 20.84 -10.28
C ALA A 37 -5.05 20.19 -10.34
N ASN A 38 -4.68 19.50 -9.28
CA ASN A 38 -3.50 18.64 -9.24
C ASN A 38 -3.99 17.22 -8.99
N ILE A 39 -3.73 16.31 -9.93
CA ILE A 39 -4.21 14.93 -9.87
C ILE A 39 -3.01 14.01 -10.01
N SER A 40 -2.91 13.03 -9.13
CA SER A 40 -1.90 11.98 -9.18
C SER A 40 -2.55 10.62 -8.94
N GLY A 41 -2.27 9.68 -9.83
CA GLY A 41 -2.62 8.27 -9.70
C GLY A 41 -1.35 7.44 -9.61
N ASN A 42 -1.29 6.53 -8.64
CA ASN A 42 -0.15 5.64 -8.44
C ASN A 42 -0.65 4.20 -8.32
N TYR A 43 0.00 3.30 -9.02
CA TYR A 43 -0.13 1.87 -8.83
C TYR A 43 1.22 1.28 -8.49
N LEU A 44 1.23 0.40 -7.50
CA LEU A 44 2.42 -0.34 -7.07
C LEU A 44 2.04 -1.80 -6.90
N HIS A 45 2.78 -2.68 -7.57
CA HIS A 45 2.79 -4.11 -7.33
C HIS A 45 4.15 -4.50 -6.74
N ASN A 46 4.14 -5.20 -5.62
CA ASN A 46 5.35 -5.60 -4.92
C ASN A 46 5.28 -7.07 -4.55
N ASN A 47 6.05 -7.91 -5.24
CA ASN A 47 6.32 -9.28 -4.84
C ASN A 47 7.26 -9.27 -3.65
N ARG A 48 6.76 -9.69 -2.50
CA ARG A 48 7.49 -9.58 -1.23
C ARG A 48 8.38 -10.79 -0.98
N ILE A 49 9.45 -10.55 -0.23
CA ILE A 49 10.24 -11.64 0.35
C ILE A 49 9.40 -12.31 1.44
N PRO A 50 9.25 -13.65 1.43
CA PRO A 50 8.56 -14.38 2.48
C PRO A 50 9.10 -14.11 3.88
N GLY A 51 8.18 -14.02 4.85
CA GLY A 51 8.49 -13.91 6.27
C GLY A 51 8.59 -12.46 6.78
N ALA A 52 7.94 -12.20 7.91
CA ALA A 52 7.88 -10.87 8.54
C ALA A 52 8.96 -10.65 9.61
N ASP A 53 9.42 -11.73 10.26
CA ASP A 53 10.35 -11.69 11.40
C ASP A 53 11.73 -12.19 11.02
N LEU A 54 12.79 -11.65 11.64
CA LEU A 54 14.18 -12.05 11.39
C LEU A 54 14.40 -13.56 11.47
N GLY A 55 13.68 -14.25 12.34
CA GLY A 55 13.77 -15.71 12.50
C GLY A 55 13.01 -16.51 11.44
N SER A 56 12.01 -15.93 10.79
CA SER A 56 11.18 -16.57 9.75
C SER A 56 11.44 -16.03 8.34
N THR A 57 12.25 -14.97 8.20
CA THR A 57 12.63 -14.43 6.90
C THR A 57 13.55 -15.40 6.15
N ILE A 58 13.48 -15.37 4.82
CA ILE A 58 14.39 -16.11 3.93
C ILE A 58 15.86 -15.83 4.28
N ILE A 59 16.22 -14.59 4.54
CA ILE A 59 17.59 -14.20 4.91
C ILE A 59 17.97 -14.84 6.26
N GLY A 60 17.11 -14.74 7.26
CA GLY A 60 17.34 -15.36 8.55
C GLY A 60 17.51 -16.88 8.45
N ARG A 61 16.70 -17.55 7.64
CA ARG A 61 16.80 -18.99 7.39
C ARG A 61 18.05 -19.34 6.62
N ALA A 62 18.41 -18.59 5.57
CA ALA A 62 19.62 -18.82 4.81
C ALA A 62 20.90 -18.71 5.66
N VAL A 63 20.94 -17.75 6.59
CA VAL A 63 22.08 -17.58 7.52
C VAL A 63 22.15 -18.70 8.58
N GLN A 64 21.00 -19.24 8.98
CA GLN A 64 20.93 -20.34 9.96
C GLN A 64 21.20 -21.72 9.33
N GLN A 65 21.15 -21.85 8.00
CA GLN A 65 21.41 -23.12 7.30
C GLN A 65 22.88 -23.52 7.43
N ARG A 66 23.10 -24.81 7.63
CA ARG A 66 24.48 -25.36 7.67
C ARG A 66 25.07 -25.37 6.24
N PRO A 67 26.33 -25.03 6.05
CA PRO A 67 26.96 -24.95 4.72
C PRO A 67 26.92 -26.25 3.91
N PHE A 68 26.75 -27.41 4.56
CA PHE A 68 26.73 -28.72 3.93
C PHE A 68 25.29 -29.26 3.69
N ASP A 69 24.24 -28.54 4.13
CA ASP A 69 22.87 -28.94 3.88
C ASP A 69 22.51 -28.62 2.42
N ARG A 70 22.01 -29.63 1.72
CA ARG A 70 21.56 -29.48 0.34
C ARG A 70 20.10 -29.00 0.31
N PRO A 71 19.70 -28.15 -0.65
CA PRO A 71 18.30 -27.74 -0.75
C PRO A 71 17.35 -28.88 -1.12
N TYR A 72 17.86 -29.91 -1.82
CA TYR A 72 17.06 -31.05 -2.29
C TYR A 72 17.70 -32.37 -1.91
N LYS A 73 16.85 -33.37 -1.65
CA LYS A 73 17.24 -34.78 -1.54
C LYS A 73 17.53 -35.38 -2.93
N PRO A 74 18.19 -36.54 -3.02
CA PRO A 74 18.45 -37.21 -4.30
C PRO A 74 17.17 -37.54 -5.11
N ASN A 75 16.04 -37.71 -4.46
CA ASN A 75 14.72 -37.96 -5.07
C ASN A 75 14.00 -36.70 -5.54
N GLY A 76 14.59 -35.52 -5.36
CA GLY A 76 14.00 -34.23 -5.75
C GLY A 76 13.16 -33.54 -4.68
N ASP A 77 12.84 -34.20 -3.56
CA ASP A 77 12.12 -33.58 -2.45
C ASP A 77 12.98 -32.52 -1.77
N TYR A 78 12.35 -31.57 -1.09
CA TYR A 78 13.07 -30.61 -0.27
C TYR A 78 13.81 -31.31 0.88
N TYR A 79 15.03 -30.88 1.13
CA TYR A 79 15.73 -31.31 2.32
C TYR A 79 15.19 -30.55 3.54
N THR A 80 14.47 -31.23 4.39
CA THR A 80 14.05 -30.74 5.70
C THR A 80 15.05 -31.30 6.70
N GLY A 81 15.93 -30.45 7.24
CA GLY A 81 17.09 -30.84 8.05
C GLY A 81 16.81 -31.92 9.06
N GLY A 82 17.86 -32.68 9.42
CA GLY A 82 17.78 -33.83 10.31
C GLY A 82 17.23 -33.51 11.70
N THR A 83 17.28 -34.46 12.59
CA THR A 83 16.65 -34.61 13.92
C THR A 83 16.65 -33.43 14.89
N ASP A 84 17.26 -32.30 14.59
CA ASP A 84 17.23 -31.11 15.42
C ASP A 84 16.09 -30.19 14.96
N GLU A 85 15.01 -30.10 15.71
CA GLU A 85 13.84 -29.26 15.47
C GLU A 85 14.17 -27.77 15.25
N LEU A 86 15.33 -27.32 15.66
CA LEU A 86 15.86 -25.97 15.42
C LEU A 86 16.24 -25.70 13.97
N LEU A 87 16.38 -26.72 13.16
CA LEU A 87 16.94 -26.61 11.80
C LEU A 87 15.90 -26.82 10.69
N LEU A 88 14.57 -26.84 10.94
CA LEU A 88 14.14 -25.70 10.46
C LEU A 88 13.74 -25.79 9.02
N HIS A 89 13.33 -24.85 8.47
CA HIS A 89 12.68 -24.79 7.18
C HIS A 89 13.69 -24.43 6.10
N ASN A 90 13.70 -25.19 5.04
CA ASN A 90 14.55 -24.96 3.87
C ASN A 90 14.15 -23.63 3.21
N ALA A 91 15.10 -22.69 3.12
CA ALA A 91 14.87 -21.37 2.51
C ALA A 91 14.39 -21.46 1.05
N VAL A 92 14.89 -22.44 0.30
CA VAL A 92 14.47 -22.69 -1.10
C VAL A 92 13.03 -23.21 -1.15
N GLN A 93 12.63 -24.06 -0.21
CA GLN A 93 11.24 -24.53 -0.08
C GLN A 93 10.31 -23.38 0.21
N ILE A 94 10.61 -22.52 1.17
CA ILE A 94 9.81 -21.34 1.49
C ILE A 94 9.64 -20.46 0.25
N LEU A 95 10.74 -20.14 -0.46
CA LEU A 95 10.69 -19.33 -1.68
C LEU A 95 9.84 -19.93 -2.79
N SER A 96 9.78 -21.24 -2.88
CA SER A 96 9.07 -21.94 -3.96
C SER A 96 7.60 -22.20 -3.64
N GLU A 97 7.28 -22.32 -2.35
CA GLU A 97 5.96 -22.74 -1.88
C GLU A 97 5.14 -21.58 -1.27
N GLU A 98 5.69 -20.37 -1.26
CA GLU A 98 4.99 -19.15 -0.84
C GLU A 98 4.82 -18.17 -1.99
N THR A 99 3.60 -17.68 -2.16
CA THR A 99 3.31 -16.51 -2.98
C THR A 99 2.90 -15.37 -2.07
N SER A 100 3.64 -14.27 -2.09
CA SER A 100 3.37 -13.11 -1.24
C SER A 100 3.53 -11.82 -2.01
N TYR A 101 2.44 -11.05 -2.15
CA TYR A 101 2.49 -9.77 -2.83
C TYR A 101 1.59 -8.72 -2.20
N THR A 102 1.87 -7.47 -2.53
CA THR A 102 1.05 -6.32 -2.19
C THR A 102 0.75 -5.51 -3.44
N ASP A 103 -0.54 -5.26 -3.67
CA ASP A 103 -1.01 -4.26 -4.63
C ASP A 103 -1.45 -3.00 -3.89
N ASN A 104 -0.97 -1.85 -4.34
CA ASN A 104 -1.36 -0.56 -3.78
C ASN A 104 -1.80 0.38 -4.90
N TYR A 105 -3.03 0.87 -4.79
CA TYR A 105 -3.63 1.89 -5.65
C TYR A 105 -3.82 3.15 -4.83
N ARG A 106 -3.22 4.27 -5.25
CA ARG A 106 -3.39 5.55 -4.56
C ARG A 106 -3.79 6.64 -5.54
N PHE A 107 -4.82 7.36 -5.17
CA PHE A 107 -5.28 8.54 -5.87
C PHE A 107 -5.14 9.75 -4.95
N ILE A 108 -4.49 10.81 -5.46
CA ILE A 108 -4.39 12.10 -4.79
C ILE A 108 -4.95 13.15 -5.74
N GLY A 109 -6.00 13.82 -5.31
CA GLY A 109 -6.64 14.91 -6.03
C GLY A 109 -6.70 16.18 -5.20
N SER A 110 -6.29 17.31 -5.76
CA SER A 110 -6.42 18.63 -5.16
C SER A 110 -7.08 19.55 -6.17
N PHE A 111 -8.23 20.10 -5.80
CA PHE A 111 -8.99 21.03 -6.62
C PHE A 111 -9.12 22.34 -5.84
N TRP A 112 -8.84 23.46 -6.49
CA TRP A 112 -8.92 24.76 -5.84
C TRP A 112 -9.51 25.84 -6.75
N ALA A 113 -10.13 26.82 -6.11
CA ALA A 113 -10.58 28.02 -6.74
C ALA A 113 -10.14 29.23 -5.91
N GLU A 114 -9.64 30.26 -6.57
CA GLU A 114 -9.17 31.50 -5.96
C GLU A 114 -9.85 32.67 -6.65
N ALA A 115 -10.56 33.48 -5.87
CA ALA A 115 -11.28 34.62 -6.36
C ALA A 115 -10.78 35.92 -5.73
N GLN A 116 -10.49 36.92 -6.55
CA GLN A 116 -10.24 38.29 -6.10
C GLN A 116 -11.58 39.02 -5.98
N ILE A 117 -12.08 39.13 -4.76
CA ILE A 117 -13.42 39.69 -4.48
C ILE A 117 -13.42 41.20 -4.66
N ILE A 118 -12.42 41.87 -4.08
CA ILE A 118 -12.14 43.30 -4.23
C ILE A 118 -10.63 43.51 -4.30
N LYS A 119 -10.19 44.69 -4.65
CA LYS A 119 -8.76 45.03 -4.66
C LYS A 119 -8.12 44.79 -3.29
N GLY A 120 -7.18 43.88 -3.23
CA GLY A 120 -6.47 43.48 -1.99
C GLY A 120 -7.09 42.29 -1.26
N LEU A 121 -8.34 41.88 -1.52
CA LEU A 121 -8.99 40.72 -0.88
C LEU A 121 -9.08 39.54 -1.84
N THR A 122 -8.40 38.45 -1.49
CA THR A 122 -8.44 37.17 -2.19
C THR A 122 -9.04 36.12 -1.29
N VAL A 123 -9.99 35.35 -1.81
CA VAL A 123 -10.57 34.17 -1.13
C VAL A 123 -10.22 32.93 -1.92
N ARG A 124 -9.70 31.91 -1.24
CA ARG A 124 -9.41 30.61 -1.85
C ARG A 124 -10.10 29.49 -1.10
N ALA A 125 -10.72 28.61 -1.86
CA ALA A 125 -11.24 27.34 -1.40
C ALA A 125 -10.48 26.21 -2.07
N SER A 126 -10.16 25.15 -1.32
CA SER A 126 -9.58 23.92 -1.86
C SER A 126 -10.23 22.68 -1.27
N TYR A 127 -10.35 21.66 -2.11
CA TYR A 127 -10.75 20.32 -1.74
C TYR A 127 -9.63 19.35 -2.11
N ASN A 128 -9.16 18.61 -1.12
CA ASN A 128 -8.09 17.63 -1.27
C ASN A 128 -8.63 16.25 -0.89
N ASN A 129 -8.39 15.29 -1.76
CA ASN A 129 -8.68 13.87 -1.53
C ASN A 129 -7.39 13.07 -1.63
N ASP A 130 -7.13 12.22 -0.64
CA ASP A 130 -6.08 11.20 -0.65
C ASP A 130 -6.74 9.86 -0.35
N SER A 131 -6.82 9.00 -1.35
CA SER A 131 -7.44 7.67 -1.26
C SER A 131 -6.43 6.61 -1.62
N ALA A 132 -6.26 5.61 -0.74
CA ALA A 132 -5.39 4.48 -0.96
C ALA A 132 -6.15 3.17 -0.72
N TYR A 133 -6.01 2.24 -1.65
CA TYR A 133 -6.45 0.86 -1.50
C TYR A 133 -5.22 -0.04 -1.52
N THR A 134 -5.07 -0.86 -0.49
CA THR A 134 -3.98 -1.83 -0.35
C THR A 134 -4.58 -3.22 -0.27
N TYR A 135 -4.08 -4.10 -1.09
CA TYR A 135 -4.38 -5.52 -1.10
C TYR A 135 -3.11 -6.29 -0.78
N ASP A 136 -3.10 -6.99 0.36
CA ASP A 136 -2.02 -7.89 0.78
C ASP A 136 -2.49 -9.32 0.66
N TYR A 137 -1.76 -10.12 -0.10
CA TYR A 137 -2.02 -11.52 -0.32
C TYR A 137 -0.82 -12.37 0.07
N ILE A 138 -1.07 -13.46 0.81
CA ILE A 138 -0.08 -14.48 1.12
C ILE A 138 -0.74 -15.84 0.92
N TYR A 139 -0.12 -16.67 0.10
CA TYR A 139 -0.50 -18.06 -0.10
C TYR A 139 0.64 -18.99 0.29
N TYR A 140 0.38 -19.87 1.21
CA TYR A 140 1.22 -21.00 1.56
C TYR A 140 0.68 -22.25 0.87
N ASN A 141 1.46 -22.80 -0.06
CA ASN A 141 1.13 -24.08 -0.70
C ASN A 141 1.15 -25.23 0.34
N GLN A 142 0.58 -26.37 0.01
CA GLN A 142 0.49 -27.56 0.88
C GLN A 142 1.86 -28.03 1.40
N ASN A 143 2.91 -27.86 0.59
CA ASN A 143 4.27 -28.24 0.94
C ASN A 143 5.03 -27.15 1.74
N HIS A 144 4.41 -26.00 1.98
CA HIS A 144 5.04 -24.94 2.71
C HIS A 144 5.13 -25.26 4.20
N PRO A 145 6.28 -25.06 4.87
CA PRO A 145 6.48 -25.44 6.27
C PRO A 145 5.49 -24.81 7.27
N TYR A 146 4.94 -23.66 6.92
CA TYR A 146 3.96 -22.94 7.73
C TYR A 146 2.53 -23.08 7.21
N ALA A 147 2.31 -23.90 6.17
CA ALA A 147 0.96 -24.24 5.75
C ALA A 147 0.31 -25.13 6.82
N ALA A 148 -0.94 -24.87 7.16
CA ALA A 148 -1.77 -25.91 7.72
C ALA A 148 -1.90 -27.05 6.70
N ASP A 149 -2.16 -28.26 7.13
CA ASP A 149 -2.06 -29.54 6.40
C ASP A 149 -2.30 -29.53 4.87
N LYS A 150 -3.07 -28.58 4.35
CA LYS A 150 -3.44 -28.50 2.92
C LYS A 150 -3.42 -27.07 2.35
N GLY A 151 -2.51 -26.24 2.84
CA GLY A 151 -2.35 -24.87 2.37
C GLY A 151 -3.14 -23.83 3.17
N ARG A 152 -2.72 -22.57 3.07
CA ARG A 152 -3.29 -21.45 3.80
C ARG A 152 -3.22 -20.18 2.96
N ILE A 153 -4.29 -19.39 3.01
CA ILE A 153 -4.33 -18.03 2.42
C ILE A 153 -4.58 -17.01 3.52
N LEU A 154 -3.81 -15.94 3.48
CA LEU A 154 -4.05 -14.72 4.22
C LEU A 154 -4.36 -13.60 3.21
N ASP A 155 -5.61 -13.15 3.22
CA ASP A 155 -6.12 -12.10 2.35
C ASP A 155 -6.47 -10.88 3.21
N ARG A 156 -5.83 -9.75 2.95
CA ARG A 156 -6.06 -8.53 3.69
C ARG A 156 -6.28 -7.35 2.75
N ASN A 157 -7.39 -6.68 2.96
CA ASN A 157 -7.76 -5.49 2.22
C ASN A 157 -7.81 -4.28 3.15
N ARG A 158 -7.26 -3.16 2.71
CA ARG A 158 -7.31 -1.90 3.44
C ARG A 158 -7.62 -0.75 2.48
N PHE A 159 -8.68 -0.01 2.77
CA PHE A 159 -9.01 1.23 2.10
C PHE A 159 -8.93 2.37 3.09
N VAL A 160 -8.17 3.42 2.75
CA VAL A 160 -8.07 4.65 3.54
C VAL A 160 -8.41 5.81 2.63
N MET A 161 -9.27 6.70 3.08
CA MET A 161 -9.66 7.90 2.37
C MET A 161 -9.63 9.09 3.32
N THR A 162 -8.84 10.10 2.98
CA THR A 162 -8.76 11.37 3.69
C THR A 162 -9.26 12.49 2.78
N ASN A 163 -10.23 13.24 3.27
CA ASN A 163 -10.74 14.43 2.60
C ASN A 163 -10.42 15.65 3.44
N THR A 164 -9.90 16.69 2.80
CA THR A 164 -9.63 17.98 3.46
C THR A 164 -10.28 19.10 2.66
N ILE A 165 -10.98 19.98 3.35
CA ILE A 165 -11.54 21.21 2.79
C ILE A 165 -10.86 22.36 3.49
N ASP A 166 -10.21 23.24 2.74
CA ASP A 166 -9.59 24.45 3.26
C ASP A 166 -10.27 25.66 2.64
N LEU A 167 -10.54 26.65 3.47
CA LEU A 167 -11.07 27.94 3.08
C LEU A 167 -10.27 29.03 3.77
N TYR A 168 -9.72 29.95 3.01
CA TYR A 168 -9.02 31.09 3.58
C TYR A 168 -9.21 32.37 2.76
N ALA A 169 -9.14 33.50 3.46
CA ALA A 169 -9.17 34.82 2.90
C ALA A 169 -7.92 35.59 3.29
N ASN A 170 -7.29 36.20 2.31
CA ASN A 170 -6.13 37.08 2.45
C ASN A 170 -6.50 38.50 2.06
N TYR A 171 -6.16 39.44 2.92
CA TYR A 171 -6.31 40.86 2.63
C TYR A 171 -4.95 41.55 2.72
N ASN A 172 -4.52 42.15 1.61
CA ASN A 172 -3.28 42.89 1.52
C ASN A 172 -3.57 44.31 0.95
N ARG A 173 -3.18 45.31 1.67
CA ARG A 173 -3.40 46.71 1.26
C ARG A 173 -2.22 47.62 1.67
N LYS A 174 -1.75 48.39 0.73
CA LYS A 174 -0.87 49.52 1.01
C LYS A 174 -1.68 50.72 1.49
N ILE A 175 -1.28 51.30 2.60
CA ILE A 175 -1.88 52.47 3.22
C ILE A 175 -0.82 53.57 3.20
N GLY A 176 -0.98 54.53 2.28
CA GLY A 176 0.08 55.52 2.02
C GLY A 176 1.30 54.89 1.31
N GLU A 177 2.46 55.51 1.50
CA GLU A 177 3.73 55.05 0.90
C GLU A 177 4.51 54.13 1.85
N ASP A 178 4.29 54.25 3.17
CA ASP A 178 5.13 53.65 4.21
C ASP A 178 4.51 52.43 4.89
N PHE A 179 3.21 52.16 4.73
CA PHE A 179 2.52 51.06 5.45
C PHE A 179 1.92 50.03 4.52
N GLU A 180 2.18 48.75 4.83
CA GLU A 180 1.53 47.63 4.20
C GLU A 180 0.78 46.81 5.28
N LEU A 181 -0.53 46.67 5.13
CA LEU A 181 -1.37 45.86 6.00
C LEU A 181 -1.63 44.52 5.34
N GLY A 182 -1.23 43.43 6.02
CA GLY A 182 -1.55 42.04 5.64
C GLY A 182 -2.37 41.35 6.74
N ALA A 183 -3.48 40.76 6.39
CA ALA A 183 -4.31 39.93 7.28
C ALA A 183 -4.77 38.66 6.59
N MET A 184 -4.79 37.54 7.32
CA MET A 184 -5.29 36.26 6.84
C MET A 184 -6.20 35.61 7.87
N VAL A 185 -7.29 35.04 7.41
CA VAL A 185 -8.18 34.18 8.20
C VAL A 185 -8.46 32.91 7.39
N GLY A 186 -8.48 31.76 8.07
CA GLY A 186 -8.74 30.50 7.41
C GLY A 186 -9.40 29.47 8.33
N HIS A 187 -10.01 28.49 7.68
CA HIS A 187 -10.60 27.32 8.33
C HIS A 187 -10.27 26.08 7.52
N SER A 188 -9.94 24.99 8.21
CA SER A 188 -9.67 23.68 7.61
C SER A 188 -10.52 22.62 8.29
N PHE A 189 -11.11 21.76 7.48
CA PHE A 189 -11.84 20.58 7.93
C PHE A 189 -11.24 19.35 7.29
N LEU A 190 -10.87 18.36 8.12
CA LEU A 190 -10.28 17.09 7.69
C LEU A 190 -11.16 15.94 8.16
N LYS A 191 -11.38 14.96 7.30
CA LYS A 191 -12.06 13.72 7.65
C LYS A 191 -11.34 12.52 7.04
N THR A 192 -10.98 11.56 7.90
CA THR A 192 -10.36 10.29 7.48
C THR A 192 -11.30 9.14 7.78
N ARG A 193 -11.44 8.23 6.81
CA ARG A 193 -12.15 6.97 6.93
C ARG A 193 -11.23 5.84 6.53
N SER A 194 -11.14 4.81 7.36
CA SER A 194 -10.39 3.58 7.09
C SER A 194 -11.30 2.37 7.19
N ARG A 195 -11.23 1.51 6.16
CA ARG A 195 -11.85 0.18 6.16
C ARG A 195 -10.79 -0.87 6.02
N THR A 196 -10.89 -1.91 6.82
CA THR A 196 -10.03 -3.10 6.72
C THR A 196 -10.89 -4.34 6.68
N SER A 197 -10.46 -5.34 5.91
CA SER A 197 -10.98 -6.69 5.98
C SER A 197 -9.82 -7.68 5.92
N TYR A 198 -10.00 -8.80 6.58
CA TYR A 198 -9.00 -9.86 6.68
C TYR A 198 -9.69 -11.20 6.67
N ILE A 199 -9.12 -12.14 5.92
CA ILE A 199 -9.54 -13.53 5.86
C ILE A 199 -8.29 -14.40 6.03
N ASP A 200 -8.39 -15.39 6.89
CA ASP A 200 -7.43 -16.48 7.06
C ASP A 200 -8.16 -17.78 6.73
N ALA A 201 -7.81 -18.39 5.61
CA ALA A 201 -8.47 -19.55 5.06
C ALA A 201 -7.49 -20.72 4.89
N GLN A 202 -7.91 -21.93 5.25
CA GLN A 202 -7.03 -23.10 5.30
C GLN A 202 -7.73 -24.35 4.73
N ASN A 203 -6.92 -25.39 4.46
CA ASN A 203 -7.37 -26.71 4.00
C ASN A 203 -8.04 -26.68 2.63
N TYR A 204 -7.22 -26.51 1.60
CA TYR A 204 -7.65 -26.51 0.22
C TYR A 204 -7.79 -27.94 -0.34
N PRO A 205 -8.79 -28.22 -1.17
CA PRO A 205 -8.99 -29.55 -1.75
C PRO A 205 -7.88 -29.94 -2.75
N SER A 206 -7.17 -28.96 -3.32
CA SER A 206 -6.08 -29.17 -4.25
C SER A 206 -5.15 -27.94 -4.25
N PRO A 207 -3.84 -28.12 -4.50
CA PRO A 207 -2.89 -27.01 -4.66
C PRO A 207 -3.18 -26.10 -5.86
N ALA A 208 -4.09 -26.50 -6.75
CA ALA A 208 -4.52 -25.67 -7.88
C ALA A 208 -5.48 -24.53 -7.47
N PHE A 209 -5.97 -24.53 -6.23
CA PHE A 209 -6.85 -23.48 -5.72
C PHE A 209 -6.10 -22.53 -4.80
N ASP A 210 -6.13 -21.28 -5.16
CA ASP A 210 -5.45 -20.17 -4.49
C ASP A 210 -6.41 -19.02 -4.09
N VAL A 211 -7.71 -19.34 -3.95
CA VAL A 211 -8.76 -18.38 -3.56
C VAL A 211 -9.44 -18.79 -2.26
N ALA A 212 -9.65 -17.83 -1.37
CA ALA A 212 -10.20 -18.10 -0.03
C ALA A 212 -11.59 -18.77 -0.05
N SER A 213 -12.39 -18.56 -1.09
CA SER A 213 -13.77 -19.07 -1.19
C SER A 213 -13.90 -20.58 -1.32
N VAL A 214 -12.83 -21.29 -1.71
CA VAL A 214 -12.83 -22.77 -1.85
C VAL A 214 -12.16 -23.49 -0.69
N ALA A 215 -11.67 -22.76 0.31
CA ALA A 215 -11.08 -23.33 1.52
C ALA A 215 -12.13 -24.11 2.32
N ALA A 216 -11.73 -25.23 2.91
CA ALA A 216 -12.61 -25.99 3.79
C ALA A 216 -12.84 -25.29 5.14
N ASN A 217 -11.87 -24.49 5.60
CA ASN A 217 -11.92 -23.81 6.90
C ASN A 217 -11.58 -22.34 6.76
N ILE A 218 -12.42 -21.47 7.32
CA ILE A 218 -12.09 -20.08 7.61
C ILE A 218 -11.69 -20.02 9.08
N VAL A 219 -10.42 -19.79 9.36
CA VAL A 219 -9.84 -19.78 10.71
C VAL A 219 -9.97 -18.42 11.36
N GLY A 220 -9.93 -17.37 10.54
CA GLY A 220 -10.10 -16.00 10.99
C GLY A 220 -10.74 -15.13 9.93
N ALA A 221 -11.67 -14.29 10.35
CA ALA A 221 -12.21 -13.23 9.52
C ALA A 221 -12.49 -12.01 10.39
N SER A 222 -12.11 -10.85 9.89
CA SER A 222 -12.43 -9.59 10.56
C SER A 222 -12.73 -8.49 9.55
N ALA A 223 -13.58 -7.56 9.94
CA ALA A 223 -13.81 -6.33 9.22
C ALA A 223 -13.85 -5.16 10.21
N GLY A 224 -13.21 -4.07 9.87
CA GLY A 224 -13.13 -2.88 10.70
C GLY A 224 -13.45 -1.63 9.92
N LEU A 225 -14.09 -0.68 10.61
CA LEU A 225 -14.31 0.67 10.12
C LEU A 225 -13.87 1.64 11.23
N SER A 226 -13.02 2.58 10.89
CA SER A 226 -12.70 3.72 11.75
C SER A 226 -12.90 5.03 10.97
N GLU A 227 -13.41 6.02 11.66
CA GLU A 227 -13.66 7.34 11.12
C GLU A 227 -13.29 8.40 12.18
N TYR A 228 -12.56 9.43 11.78
CA TYR A 228 -12.20 10.56 12.63
C TYR A 228 -12.14 11.84 11.79
N ALA A 229 -12.47 12.93 12.43
CA ALA A 229 -12.51 14.27 11.85
C ALA A 229 -11.83 15.28 12.78
#